data_74ade269a7e089caec0ed6c04b259e73
#
_entry.id   74ade269a7e089caec0ed6c04b259e73
#
_cell.length_a   1.000
_cell.length_b   1.000
_cell.length_c   1.000
_cell.angle_alpha   90.00
_cell.angle_beta   90.00
_cell.angle_gamma   90.00
#
_symmetry.space_group_name_H-M   'P 1'
#
loop_
_entity.id
_entity.type
_entity.pdbx_description
1 polymer ?
#
loop_
_entity_poly.entity_id
_entity_poly.type
_entity_poly.pdbx_seq_one_letter_code
_entity_poly.pdbx_strand_id
1 'polypeptide(L)'
;KNGGTGVNQITSGLEGAWTTNPDKWDHQYLDLLLNYEWESKKSPAGAWQWEPINLEEEKKPVDLGDPKKKARLMFTDADMAMAMDPDYRKISEKFYKDPKFFEDSFARAWFKLTHRTMGNKQNYIGPWAPKEDLLWQGNVQPAKKKFNVEKVKKMIAATNLSTSDLITTAWDSARTYRRTDKRGGANGARIRLAPMKDWEANEPKRLSKVLKVLENIAKKTGATIADTIILAGNVGLEKAIKKAGSKVKVDRKS
;
A
#
# COMPACT_ATOMS: atom_id res chain seq x y z
N LYS A 1 17.57 0.29 -32.65
CA LYS A 1 18.20 1.56 -32.76
C LYS A 1 19.18 1.51 -31.64
N ASN A 2 20.25 2.13 -31.69
CA ASN A 2 21.43 1.99 -30.86
C ASN A 2 21.05 1.64 -29.41
N GLY A 3 21.12 0.37 -29.03
CA GLY A 3 20.88 -0.03 -27.67
C GLY A 3 21.83 0.76 -26.79
N GLY A 4 21.32 1.82 -26.17
CA GLY A 4 22.10 2.67 -25.32
C GLY A 4 22.73 1.84 -24.23
N THR A 5 23.99 2.01 -24.00
CA THR A 5 24.72 1.41 -22.89
C THR A 5 24.99 2.49 -21.85
N GLY A 6 24.71 2.19 -20.61
CA GLY A 6 24.93 3.12 -19.50
C GLY A 6 24.04 4.36 -19.58
N VAL A 7 24.59 5.52 -19.28
CA VAL A 7 23.86 6.82 -19.27
C VAL A 7 23.39 7.30 -20.64
N ASN A 8 23.79 6.65 -21.71
CA ASN A 8 23.40 7.02 -23.08
C ASN A 8 22.10 6.37 -23.54
N GLN A 9 21.16 6.15 -22.66
CA GLN A 9 19.82 5.69 -23.02
C GLN A 9 19.00 6.83 -23.60
N ILE A 10 19.36 7.27 -24.78
CA ILE A 10 18.77 8.39 -25.54
C ILE A 10 17.23 8.28 -25.67
N THR A 11 16.68 7.08 -25.45
CA THR A 11 15.24 6.84 -25.55
C THR A 11 14.42 7.37 -24.39
N SER A 12 15.02 7.62 -23.22
CA SER A 12 14.30 8.12 -22.03
C SER A 12 14.28 9.65 -21.96
N GLY A 13 15.23 10.33 -22.59
CA GLY A 13 15.43 11.76 -22.46
C GLY A 13 15.99 12.20 -21.10
N LEU A 14 16.30 11.26 -20.23
CA LEU A 14 16.83 11.49 -18.89
C LEU A 14 18.29 10.98 -18.82
N GLU A 15 19.19 11.74 -19.43
CA GLU A 15 20.60 11.38 -19.52
C GLU A 15 21.42 12.16 -18.51
N GLY A 16 22.06 11.45 -17.57
CA GLY A 16 22.93 12.06 -16.58
C GLY A 16 22.81 11.42 -15.20
N ALA A 17 23.51 12.02 -14.27
CA ALA A 17 23.50 11.63 -12.86
C ALA A 17 22.81 12.71 -12.00
N TRP A 18 22.18 12.29 -10.91
CA TRP A 18 21.53 13.18 -9.95
C TRP A 18 22.44 13.57 -8.78
N THR A 19 23.57 12.90 -8.66
CA THR A 19 24.57 13.17 -7.60
C THR A 19 25.98 13.00 -8.16
N THR A 20 26.98 13.52 -7.45
CA THR A 20 28.38 13.30 -7.79
C THR A 20 28.90 11.95 -7.29
N ASN A 21 28.16 11.29 -6.37
CA ASN A 21 28.47 9.97 -5.80
C ASN A 21 27.30 8.99 -5.99
N PRO A 22 26.99 8.54 -7.22
CA PRO A 22 25.78 7.76 -7.49
C PRO A 22 25.78 6.37 -6.84
N ASP A 23 26.93 5.88 -6.41
CA ASP A 23 27.13 4.60 -5.73
C ASP A 23 27.08 4.70 -4.19
N LYS A 24 26.81 5.88 -3.64
CA LYS A 24 26.76 6.13 -2.19
C LYS A 24 25.43 6.68 -1.75
N TRP A 25 25.00 6.26 -0.58
CA TRP A 25 23.90 6.90 0.14
C TRP A 25 24.46 8.07 0.97
N ASP A 26 24.26 9.28 0.50
CA ASP A 26 24.71 10.50 1.15
C ASP A 26 23.70 11.67 0.96
N HIS A 27 24.09 12.88 1.38
CA HIS A 27 23.26 14.07 1.27
C HIS A 27 23.58 14.95 0.06
N GLN A 28 24.39 14.48 -0.85
CA GLN A 28 24.83 15.27 -1.99
C GLN A 28 23.69 15.75 -2.90
N TYR A 29 22.66 14.95 -3.09
CA TYR A 29 21.50 15.36 -3.86
C TYR A 29 20.87 16.66 -3.28
N LEU A 30 20.69 16.74 -1.97
CA LEU A 30 20.13 17.92 -1.31
C LEU A 30 21.10 19.09 -1.29
N ASP A 31 22.39 18.82 -1.18
CA ASP A 31 23.43 19.84 -1.28
C ASP A 31 23.42 20.52 -2.66
N LEU A 32 23.43 19.72 -3.72
CA LEU A 32 23.34 20.22 -5.09
C LEU A 32 22.05 20.99 -5.35
N LEU A 33 20.92 20.45 -4.88
CA LEU A 33 19.61 21.06 -5.08
C LEU A 33 19.49 22.44 -4.42
N LEU A 34 20.04 22.63 -3.23
CA LEU A 34 19.81 23.82 -2.42
C LEU A 34 20.92 24.86 -2.53
N ASN A 35 22.16 24.45 -2.85
CA ASN A 35 23.35 25.29 -2.77
C ASN A 35 23.98 25.61 -4.14
N TYR A 36 23.49 25.03 -5.23
CA TYR A 36 23.95 25.35 -6.58
C TYR A 36 22.89 26.15 -7.35
N GLU A 37 23.34 26.91 -8.31
CA GLU A 37 22.48 27.56 -9.28
C GLU A 37 22.27 26.63 -10.48
N TRP A 38 21.07 26.67 -11.07
CA TRP A 38 20.63 25.73 -12.10
C TRP A 38 20.12 26.47 -13.31
N GLU A 39 20.45 26.01 -14.50
CA GLU A 39 19.92 26.50 -15.77
C GLU A 39 19.20 25.38 -16.53
N SER A 40 18.14 25.74 -17.25
CA SER A 40 17.38 24.81 -18.08
C SER A 40 18.07 24.60 -19.42
N LYS A 41 18.37 23.36 -19.77
CA LYS A 41 19.01 22.95 -21.03
C LYS A 41 18.30 21.77 -21.67
N LYS A 42 18.47 21.59 -22.97
CA LYS A 42 18.04 20.38 -23.67
C LYS A 42 19.08 19.27 -23.55
N SER A 43 18.60 18.08 -23.22
CA SER A 43 19.40 16.86 -23.29
C SER A 43 19.78 16.54 -24.74
N PRO A 44 20.73 15.62 -24.99
CA PRO A 44 21.03 15.12 -26.34
C PRO A 44 19.81 14.53 -27.06
N ALA A 45 18.84 13.97 -26.31
CA ALA A 45 17.57 13.46 -26.84
C ALA A 45 16.49 14.55 -27.05
N GLY A 46 16.79 15.81 -26.69
CA GLY A 46 15.90 16.95 -26.86
C GLY A 46 14.92 17.20 -25.72
N ALA A 47 14.98 16.46 -24.63
CA ALA A 47 14.18 16.69 -23.43
C ALA A 47 14.75 17.85 -22.61
N TRP A 48 13.88 18.63 -21.95
CA TRP A 48 14.31 19.65 -21.04
C TRP A 48 14.84 19.06 -19.73
N GLN A 49 16.00 19.53 -19.31
CA GLN A 49 16.69 19.16 -18.09
C GLN A 49 17.25 20.42 -17.44
N TRP A 50 17.59 20.32 -16.16
CA TRP A 50 18.29 21.37 -15.43
C TRP A 50 19.72 20.90 -15.17
N GLU A 51 20.69 21.78 -15.43
CA GLU A 51 22.10 21.53 -15.20
C GLU A 51 22.68 22.56 -14.24
N PRO A 52 23.59 22.17 -13.34
CA PRO A 52 24.19 23.12 -12.42
C PRO A 52 25.13 24.07 -13.17
N ILE A 53 25.03 25.35 -12.86
CA ILE A 53 25.95 26.36 -13.33
C ILE A 53 27.23 26.27 -12.50
N ASN A 54 28.41 26.32 -13.16
CA ASN A 54 29.72 26.36 -12.50
C ASN A 54 30.05 25.17 -11.60
N LEU A 55 29.54 23.99 -11.93
CA LEU A 55 29.99 22.75 -11.28
C LEU A 55 31.36 22.37 -11.87
N GLU A 56 32.34 22.20 -10.99
CA GLU A 56 33.69 21.82 -11.36
C GLU A 56 33.70 20.40 -11.99
N GLU A 57 34.45 20.23 -13.07
CA GLU A 57 34.47 19.00 -13.86
C GLU A 57 34.89 17.78 -13.01
N GLU A 58 35.79 18.00 -12.04
CA GLU A 58 36.29 16.97 -11.13
C GLU A 58 35.17 16.39 -10.25
N LYS A 59 34.17 17.18 -9.89
CA LYS A 59 33.03 16.77 -9.08
C LYS A 59 32.01 15.93 -9.83
N LYS A 60 32.01 15.94 -11.15
CA LYS A 60 31.10 15.11 -11.92
C LYS A 60 31.46 13.61 -11.78
N PRO A 61 30.48 12.73 -11.66
CA PRO A 61 30.74 11.30 -11.56
C PRO A 61 31.28 10.76 -12.88
N VAL A 62 31.93 9.59 -12.81
CA VAL A 62 32.39 8.87 -14.00
C VAL A 62 31.16 8.38 -14.78
N ASP A 63 31.21 8.47 -16.10
CA ASP A 63 30.18 7.92 -16.98
C ASP A 63 30.17 6.39 -16.91
N LEU A 64 29.01 5.79 -16.68
CA LEU A 64 28.87 4.33 -16.57
C LEU A 64 29.11 3.61 -17.89
N GLY A 65 28.97 4.28 -19.01
CA GLY A 65 29.19 3.70 -20.34
C GLY A 65 30.61 3.89 -20.86
N ASP A 66 31.34 4.90 -20.34
CA ASP A 66 32.71 5.21 -20.72
C ASP A 66 33.53 5.74 -19.52
N PRO A 67 34.32 4.89 -18.86
CA PRO A 67 35.09 5.28 -17.68
C PRO A 67 36.07 6.44 -17.90
N LYS A 68 36.34 6.81 -19.15
CA LYS A 68 37.24 7.93 -19.49
C LYS A 68 36.48 9.26 -19.54
N LYS A 69 35.18 9.23 -19.45
CA LYS A 69 34.31 10.44 -19.50
C LYS A 69 33.66 10.72 -18.16
N LYS A 70 33.21 11.94 -18.01
CA LYS A 70 32.38 12.37 -16.89
C LYS A 70 30.91 12.41 -17.32
N ALA A 71 30.02 11.94 -16.46
CA ALA A 71 28.60 12.02 -16.68
C ALA A 71 28.11 13.46 -16.46
N ARG A 72 27.10 13.87 -17.21
CA ARG A 72 26.40 15.13 -16.94
C ARG A 72 25.65 15.02 -15.64
N LEU A 73 25.66 16.06 -14.83
CA LEU A 73 24.80 16.17 -13.68
C LEU A 73 23.52 16.89 -14.12
N MET A 74 22.37 16.36 -13.77
CA MET A 74 21.09 16.90 -14.22
C MET A 74 19.97 16.69 -13.23
N PHE A 75 19.03 17.62 -13.21
CA PHE A 75 17.76 17.52 -12.52
C PHE A 75 16.58 17.65 -13.48
N THR A 76 15.44 17.14 -13.07
CA THR A 76 14.16 17.33 -13.75
C THR A 76 13.38 18.49 -13.14
N ASP A 77 12.27 18.90 -13.77
CA ASP A 77 11.35 19.90 -13.20
C ASP A 77 10.79 19.45 -11.84
N ALA A 78 10.60 18.14 -11.66
CA ALA A 78 10.14 17.59 -10.38
C ALA A 78 11.18 17.74 -9.26
N ASP A 79 12.47 17.61 -9.58
CA ASP A 79 13.55 17.88 -8.63
C ASP A 79 13.62 19.36 -8.29
N MET A 80 13.57 20.23 -9.30
CA MET A 80 13.63 21.68 -9.10
C MET A 80 12.41 22.20 -8.32
N ALA A 81 11.26 21.59 -8.45
CA ALA A 81 10.08 21.95 -7.65
C ALA A 81 10.35 21.82 -6.15
N MET A 82 11.19 20.88 -5.72
CA MET A 82 11.56 20.74 -4.30
C MET A 82 12.43 21.90 -3.77
N ALA A 83 13.05 22.68 -4.64
CA ALA A 83 13.78 23.89 -4.27
C ALA A 83 12.99 25.17 -4.54
N MET A 84 12.13 25.18 -5.57
CA MET A 84 11.43 26.39 -6.02
C MET A 84 10.10 26.61 -5.32
N ASP A 85 9.36 25.54 -5.00
CA ASP A 85 8.12 25.65 -4.24
C ASP A 85 8.43 25.92 -2.76
N PRO A 86 7.83 26.96 -2.14
CA PRO A 86 8.17 27.34 -0.76
C PRO A 86 7.88 26.28 0.29
N ASP A 87 6.86 25.45 0.08
CA ASP A 87 6.49 24.41 1.06
C ASP A 87 7.38 23.19 0.92
N TYR A 88 7.69 22.76 -0.30
CA TYR A 88 8.69 21.73 -0.55
C TYR A 88 10.09 22.15 -0.10
N ARG A 89 10.48 23.39 -0.38
CA ARG A 89 11.80 23.92 0.02
C ARG A 89 12.02 23.81 1.52
N LYS A 90 11.04 24.18 2.34
CA LYS A 90 11.11 24.03 3.82
C LYS A 90 11.42 22.60 4.24
N ILE A 91 10.83 21.62 3.56
CA ILE A 91 11.05 20.19 3.84
C ILE A 91 12.46 19.79 3.38
N SER A 92 12.86 20.19 2.18
CA SER A 92 14.19 19.92 1.63
C SER A 92 15.30 20.48 2.52
N GLU A 93 15.16 21.73 2.98
CA GLU A 93 16.10 22.35 3.92
C GLU A 93 16.15 21.64 5.27
N LYS A 94 15.01 21.14 5.77
CA LYS A 94 14.98 20.35 6.99
C LYS A 94 15.72 19.02 6.82
N PHE A 95 15.51 18.33 5.70
CA PHE A 95 16.22 17.11 5.37
C PHE A 95 17.73 17.33 5.24
N TYR A 96 18.14 18.44 4.61
CA TYR A 96 19.55 18.80 4.47
C TYR A 96 20.21 19.04 5.83
N LYS A 97 19.53 19.72 6.76
CA LYS A 97 20.04 20.05 8.11
C LYS A 97 20.02 18.86 9.06
N ASP A 98 19.13 17.88 8.87
CA ASP A 98 18.97 16.72 9.75
C ASP A 98 18.98 15.42 8.94
N PRO A 99 20.19 14.84 8.72
CA PRO A 99 20.36 13.58 8.01
C PRO A 99 19.54 12.42 8.57
N LYS A 100 19.45 12.30 9.88
CA LYS A 100 18.69 11.21 10.52
C LYS A 100 17.19 11.33 10.27
N PHE A 101 16.68 12.54 10.31
CA PHE A 101 15.27 12.80 9.99
C PHE A 101 14.97 12.47 8.52
N PHE A 102 15.90 12.78 7.60
CA PHE A 102 15.76 12.39 6.20
C PHE A 102 15.73 10.88 6.04
N GLU A 103 16.69 10.16 6.61
CA GLU A 103 16.80 8.70 6.53
C GLU A 103 15.54 8.00 7.06
N ASP A 104 15.03 8.40 8.23
CA ASP A 104 13.80 7.85 8.81
C ASP A 104 12.58 8.17 7.92
N SER A 105 12.48 9.40 7.45
CA SER A 105 11.38 9.81 6.56
C SER A 105 11.38 9.05 5.24
N PHE A 106 12.55 8.85 4.63
CA PHE A 106 12.72 8.07 3.40
C PHE A 106 12.35 6.61 3.65
N ALA A 107 12.87 6.00 4.71
CA ALA A 107 12.58 4.60 5.05
C ALA A 107 11.07 4.38 5.25
N ARG A 108 10.38 5.30 5.93
CA ARG A 108 8.93 5.25 6.13
C ARG A 108 8.15 5.43 4.83
N ALA A 109 8.58 6.33 3.96
CA ALA A 109 7.96 6.55 2.65
C ALA A 109 8.15 5.33 1.74
N TRP A 110 9.34 4.77 1.71
CA TRP A 110 9.66 3.55 0.97
C TRP A 110 8.85 2.36 1.47
N PHE A 111 8.77 2.18 2.78
CA PHE A 111 7.94 1.14 3.38
C PHE A 111 6.45 1.31 3.03
N LYS A 112 5.94 2.55 3.07
CA LYS A 112 4.56 2.82 2.65
C LYS A 112 4.31 2.47 1.18
N LEU A 113 5.25 2.80 0.30
CA LEU A 113 5.17 2.48 -1.13
C LEU A 113 5.13 0.97 -1.35
N THR A 114 6.06 0.23 -0.77
CA THR A 114 6.19 -1.24 -0.95
C THR A 114 5.07 -2.00 -0.24
N HIS A 115 4.55 -1.48 0.87
CA HIS A 115 3.44 -2.09 1.61
C HIS A 115 2.20 -2.30 0.75
N ARG A 116 1.98 -1.51 -0.28
CA ARG A 116 0.82 -1.65 -1.17
C ARG A 116 0.69 -3.03 -1.80
N THR A 117 1.77 -3.77 -1.90
CA THR A 117 1.85 -5.12 -2.47
C THR A 117 2.18 -6.22 -1.46
N MET A 118 2.36 -5.87 -0.18
CA MET A 118 2.77 -6.83 0.86
C MET A 118 1.60 -7.46 1.64
N GLY A 119 0.40 -6.92 1.52
CA GLY A 119 -0.75 -7.36 2.30
C GLY A 119 -0.72 -6.89 3.76
N ASN A 120 -1.37 -7.63 4.64
CA ASN A 120 -1.47 -7.27 6.05
C ASN A 120 -0.17 -7.54 6.80
N LYS A 121 0.14 -6.72 7.81
CA LYS A 121 1.31 -6.85 8.69
C LYS A 121 1.47 -8.26 9.28
N GLN A 122 0.38 -8.94 9.56
CA GLN A 122 0.39 -10.33 10.06
C GLN A 122 1.07 -11.33 9.11
N ASN A 123 1.21 -10.98 7.84
CA ASN A 123 1.89 -11.80 6.83
C ASN A 123 3.39 -11.50 6.73
N TYR A 124 3.90 -10.50 7.45
CA TYR A 124 5.33 -10.16 7.43
C TYR A 124 6.11 -11.17 8.25
N ILE A 125 7.23 -11.60 7.72
CA ILE A 125 8.10 -12.59 8.34
C ILE A 125 9.53 -12.06 8.41
N GLY A 126 10.29 -12.55 9.39
CA GLY A 126 11.70 -12.22 9.54
C GLY A 126 11.98 -11.06 10.50
N PRO A 127 13.27 -10.82 10.80
CA PRO A 127 13.69 -9.87 11.81
C PRO A 127 13.48 -8.40 11.43
N TRP A 128 13.29 -8.13 10.15
CA TRP A 128 13.10 -6.78 9.60
C TRP A 128 11.64 -6.32 9.56
N ALA A 129 10.70 -7.19 9.98
CA ALA A 129 9.30 -6.80 10.05
C ALA A 129 9.12 -5.67 11.08
N PRO A 130 8.57 -4.50 10.70
CA PRO A 130 8.40 -3.38 11.61
C PRO A 130 7.48 -3.75 12.77
N LYS A 131 7.88 -3.43 13.99
CA LYS A 131 7.05 -3.63 15.20
C LYS A 131 5.96 -2.58 15.33
N GLU A 132 6.22 -1.40 14.83
CA GLU A 132 5.31 -0.25 14.87
C GLU A 132 4.09 -0.48 13.97
N ASP A 133 2.93 -0.05 14.44
CA ASP A 133 1.69 0.02 13.65
C ASP A 133 1.52 1.44 13.09
N LEU A 134 1.66 1.57 11.78
CA LEU A 134 1.51 2.85 11.11
C LEU A 134 0.05 3.09 10.71
N LEU A 135 -0.38 4.36 10.76
CA LEU A 135 -1.77 4.76 10.52
C LEU A 135 -2.34 4.24 9.19
N TRP A 136 -1.53 4.20 8.14
CA TRP A 136 -1.92 3.81 6.79
C TRP A 136 -1.93 2.29 6.53
N GLN A 137 -1.51 1.45 7.50
CA GLN A 137 -1.43 0.00 7.32
C GLN A 137 -2.79 -0.71 7.36
N GLY A 138 -3.84 -0.03 7.80
CA GLY A 138 -5.17 -0.62 7.87
C GLY A 138 -5.24 -1.80 8.84
N ASN A 139 -4.71 -1.62 10.03
CA ASN A 139 -4.65 -2.66 11.06
C ASN A 139 -6.04 -3.14 11.45
N VAL A 140 -6.25 -4.45 11.36
CA VAL A 140 -7.46 -5.11 11.83
C VAL A 140 -7.28 -5.43 13.30
N GLN A 141 -8.13 -4.85 14.14
CA GLN A 141 -8.08 -5.11 15.58
C GLN A 141 -8.62 -6.51 15.87
N PRO A 142 -7.88 -7.34 16.63
CA PRO A 142 -8.37 -8.65 17.05
C PRO A 142 -9.58 -8.51 17.97
N ALA A 143 -10.34 -9.58 18.14
CA ALA A 143 -11.39 -9.62 19.13
C ALA A 143 -10.82 -9.34 20.53
N LYS A 144 -11.46 -8.44 21.27
CA LYS A 144 -11.02 -8.05 22.62
C LYS A 144 -11.07 -9.19 23.63
N LYS A 145 -11.93 -10.18 23.39
CA LYS A 145 -12.13 -11.36 24.27
C LYS A 145 -12.38 -12.60 23.41
N LYS A 146 -12.04 -13.77 23.95
CA LYS A 146 -12.49 -15.05 23.36
C LYS A 146 -14.00 -15.11 23.41
N PHE A 147 -14.63 -15.51 22.31
CA PHE A 147 -16.08 -15.69 22.20
C PHE A 147 -16.42 -17.15 21.89
N ASN A 148 -17.65 -17.56 22.20
CA ASN A 148 -18.12 -18.90 21.95
C ASN A 148 -18.72 -18.99 20.53
N VAL A 149 -18.03 -19.68 19.64
CA VAL A 149 -18.41 -19.86 18.23
C VAL A 149 -19.77 -20.52 18.09
N GLU A 150 -20.05 -21.56 18.85
CA GLU A 150 -21.34 -22.29 18.79
C GLU A 150 -22.51 -21.41 19.25
N LYS A 151 -22.29 -20.55 20.25
CA LYS A 151 -23.30 -19.56 20.66
C LYS A 151 -23.59 -18.59 19.54
N VAL A 152 -22.57 -18.07 18.86
CA VAL A 152 -22.73 -17.14 17.71
C VAL A 152 -23.54 -17.85 16.61
N LYS A 153 -23.16 -19.07 16.22
CA LYS A 153 -23.83 -19.85 15.18
C LYS A 153 -25.30 -20.12 15.54
N LYS A 154 -25.60 -20.50 16.78
CA LYS A 154 -26.98 -20.70 17.25
C LYS A 154 -27.81 -19.42 17.14
N MET A 155 -27.24 -18.28 17.53
CA MET A 155 -27.93 -16.99 17.41
C MET A 155 -28.19 -16.60 15.96
N ILE A 156 -27.23 -16.83 15.05
CA ILE A 156 -27.42 -16.60 13.61
C ILE A 156 -28.50 -17.54 13.05
N ALA A 157 -28.47 -18.83 13.41
CA ALA A 157 -29.42 -19.81 12.93
C ALA A 157 -30.87 -19.49 13.34
N ALA A 158 -31.05 -18.84 14.49
CA ALA A 158 -32.34 -18.41 15.02
C ALA A 158 -32.88 -17.11 14.38
N THR A 159 -32.14 -16.47 13.48
CA THR A 159 -32.62 -15.28 12.78
C THR A 159 -33.55 -15.62 11.61
N ASN A 160 -34.34 -14.62 11.18
CA ASN A 160 -35.18 -14.73 9.98
C ASN A 160 -34.42 -14.42 8.68
N LEU A 161 -33.07 -14.40 8.72
CA LEU A 161 -32.26 -14.19 7.51
C LEU A 161 -32.32 -15.46 6.65
N SER A 162 -32.48 -15.27 5.35
CA SER A 162 -32.48 -16.38 4.41
C SER A 162 -31.08 -16.98 4.27
N THR A 163 -31.02 -18.23 3.82
CA THR A 163 -29.76 -18.89 3.49
C THR A 163 -28.95 -18.08 2.47
N SER A 164 -29.65 -17.51 1.48
CA SER A 164 -29.03 -16.64 0.48
C SER A 164 -28.43 -15.39 1.11
N ASP A 165 -29.17 -14.68 1.98
CA ASP A 165 -28.66 -13.48 2.66
C ASP A 165 -27.36 -13.76 3.43
N LEU A 166 -27.32 -14.89 4.13
CA LEU A 166 -26.14 -15.28 4.93
C LEU A 166 -24.93 -15.59 4.05
N ILE A 167 -25.11 -16.41 3.02
CA ILE A 167 -24.03 -16.82 2.12
C ILE A 167 -23.54 -15.65 1.28
N THR A 168 -24.43 -14.90 0.66
CA THR A 168 -24.07 -13.77 -0.21
C THR A 168 -23.33 -12.68 0.57
N THR A 169 -23.76 -12.36 1.79
CA THR A 169 -23.06 -11.36 2.61
C THR A 169 -21.63 -11.81 2.97
N ALA A 170 -21.45 -13.09 3.31
CA ALA A 170 -20.12 -13.62 3.60
C ALA A 170 -19.23 -13.62 2.34
N TRP A 171 -19.78 -14.03 1.20
CA TRP A 171 -19.09 -13.99 -0.08
C TRP A 171 -18.69 -12.57 -0.49
N ASP A 172 -19.62 -11.62 -0.46
CA ASP A 172 -19.37 -10.22 -0.80
C ASP A 172 -18.30 -9.59 0.09
N SER A 173 -18.27 -10.00 1.36
CA SER A 173 -17.22 -9.58 2.29
C SER A 173 -15.82 -10.08 1.90
N ALA A 174 -15.72 -11.27 1.32
CA ALA A 174 -14.45 -11.95 1.05
C ALA A 174 -13.98 -11.87 -0.41
N ARG A 175 -14.87 -11.71 -1.38
CA ARG A 175 -14.61 -11.83 -2.82
C ARG A 175 -13.58 -10.85 -3.39
N THR A 176 -13.26 -9.78 -2.68
CA THR A 176 -12.23 -8.82 -3.07
C THR A 176 -10.81 -9.28 -2.75
N TYR A 177 -10.64 -10.45 -2.11
CA TYR A 177 -9.33 -10.98 -1.76
C TYR A 177 -8.50 -11.32 -3.01
N ARG A 178 -7.25 -10.87 -3.02
CA ARG A 178 -6.26 -11.19 -4.05
C ARG A 178 -5.10 -11.97 -3.44
N ARG A 179 -4.85 -13.15 -4.00
CA ARG A 179 -3.78 -14.03 -3.50
C ARG A 179 -2.38 -13.47 -3.78
N THR A 180 -2.22 -12.73 -4.87
CA THR A 180 -0.92 -12.23 -5.33
C THR A 180 -0.29 -11.23 -4.36
N ASP A 181 -1.08 -10.29 -3.85
CA ASP A 181 -0.64 -9.25 -2.93
C ASP A 181 -1.32 -9.33 -1.55
N LYS A 182 -2.14 -10.35 -1.34
CA LYS A 182 -2.88 -10.64 -0.09
C LYS A 182 -3.74 -9.46 0.39
N ARG A 183 -4.22 -8.64 -0.54
CA ARG A 183 -5.08 -7.48 -0.27
C ARG A 183 -6.55 -7.83 -0.50
N GLY A 184 -7.40 -6.97 0.04
CA GLY A 184 -8.85 -7.18 0.01
C GLY A 184 -9.31 -8.18 1.07
N GLY A 185 -10.40 -8.89 0.78
CA GLY A 185 -11.04 -9.82 1.71
C GLY A 185 -11.81 -9.14 2.83
N ALA A 186 -12.15 -9.91 3.84
CA ALA A 186 -13.01 -9.45 4.94
C ALA A 186 -12.43 -8.25 5.70
N ASN A 187 -11.13 -8.25 5.97
CA ASN A 187 -10.34 -7.15 6.51
C ASN A 187 -11.10 -6.28 7.53
N GLY A 188 -11.54 -6.90 8.64
CA GLY A 188 -12.31 -6.23 9.69
C GLY A 188 -13.74 -5.85 9.30
N ALA A 189 -14.32 -6.52 8.32
CA ALA A 189 -15.64 -6.25 7.76
C ALA A 189 -15.74 -4.91 7.03
N ARG A 190 -14.81 -4.65 6.11
CA ARG A 190 -14.84 -3.46 5.24
C ARG A 190 -16.16 -3.28 4.50
N ILE A 191 -16.86 -4.36 4.22
CA ILE A 191 -18.16 -4.33 3.54
C ILE A 191 -19.19 -3.42 4.21
N ARG A 192 -19.05 -3.12 5.51
CA ARG A 192 -19.93 -2.20 6.26
C ARG A 192 -19.54 -0.73 6.10
N LEU A 193 -18.41 -0.42 5.48
CA LEU A 193 -17.87 0.93 5.36
C LEU A 193 -18.02 1.47 3.94
N ALA A 194 -18.17 2.78 3.82
CA ALA A 194 -18.09 3.44 2.53
C ALA A 194 -16.67 3.31 1.93
N PRO A 195 -16.53 3.22 0.63
CA PRO A 195 -17.59 3.16 -0.39
C PRO A 195 -18.19 1.75 -0.58
N MET A 196 -17.60 0.71 0.03
CA MET A 196 -17.92 -0.69 -0.25
C MET A 196 -19.37 -1.08 0.08
N LYS A 197 -19.92 -0.54 1.17
CA LYS A 197 -21.33 -0.78 1.56
C LYS A 197 -22.34 -0.27 0.54
N ASP A 198 -21.95 0.71 -0.28
CA ASP A 198 -22.80 1.40 -1.23
C ASP A 198 -22.64 0.89 -2.67
N TRP A 199 -21.72 -0.06 -2.91
CA TRP A 199 -21.57 -0.68 -4.22
C TRP A 199 -22.82 -1.45 -4.62
N GLU A 200 -23.30 -1.21 -5.84
CA GLU A 200 -24.46 -1.90 -6.40
C GLU A 200 -24.34 -3.43 -6.32
N ALA A 201 -23.17 -3.96 -6.61
CA ALA A 201 -22.86 -5.39 -6.52
C ALA A 201 -23.01 -6.00 -5.12
N ASN A 202 -23.07 -5.18 -4.07
CA ASN A 202 -23.31 -5.63 -2.69
C ASN A 202 -24.77 -5.49 -2.28
N GLU A 203 -25.63 -5.03 -3.18
CA GLU A 203 -27.07 -4.81 -2.91
C GLU A 203 -27.31 -4.03 -1.61
N PRO A 204 -27.05 -2.72 -1.58
CA PRO A 204 -26.98 -1.92 -0.33
C PRO A 204 -28.19 -2.08 0.60
N LYS A 205 -29.40 -2.18 0.06
CA LYS A 205 -30.62 -2.37 0.85
C LYS A 205 -30.64 -3.72 1.56
N ARG A 206 -30.30 -4.82 0.86
CA ARG A 206 -30.16 -6.15 1.43
C ARG A 206 -29.06 -6.18 2.47
N LEU A 207 -27.85 -5.70 2.09
CA LEU A 207 -26.68 -5.69 2.94
C LEU A 207 -26.95 -4.94 4.26
N SER A 208 -27.56 -3.76 4.22
CA SER A 208 -27.89 -2.98 5.41
C SER A 208 -28.78 -3.75 6.37
N LYS A 209 -29.82 -4.44 5.86
CA LYS A 209 -30.72 -5.29 6.66
C LYS A 209 -29.93 -6.42 7.34
N VAL A 210 -29.08 -7.11 6.61
CA VAL A 210 -28.29 -8.24 7.14
C VAL A 210 -27.27 -7.77 8.17
N LEU A 211 -26.51 -6.71 7.86
CA LEU A 211 -25.50 -6.17 8.77
C LEU A 211 -26.11 -5.73 10.10
N LYS A 212 -27.27 -5.07 10.10
CA LYS A 212 -27.96 -4.67 11.34
C LYS A 212 -28.22 -5.85 12.30
N VAL A 213 -28.60 -6.99 11.75
CA VAL A 213 -28.81 -8.23 12.53
C VAL A 213 -27.50 -8.79 13.03
N LEU A 214 -26.50 -8.92 12.16
CA LEU A 214 -25.19 -9.51 12.49
C LEU A 214 -24.40 -8.65 13.49
N GLU A 215 -24.46 -7.32 13.38
CA GLU A 215 -23.85 -6.40 14.34
C GLU A 215 -24.44 -6.53 15.74
N ASN A 216 -25.76 -6.73 15.83
CA ASN A 216 -26.41 -6.97 17.12
C ASN A 216 -25.92 -8.29 17.76
N ILE A 217 -25.78 -9.35 16.96
CA ILE A 217 -25.22 -10.63 17.43
C ILE A 217 -23.77 -10.47 17.88
N ALA A 218 -22.93 -9.78 17.09
CA ALA A 218 -21.56 -9.49 17.44
C ALA A 218 -21.43 -8.78 18.79
N LYS A 219 -22.24 -7.73 19.02
CA LYS A 219 -22.29 -6.99 20.28
C LYS A 219 -22.68 -7.89 21.47
N LYS A 220 -23.65 -8.76 21.30
CA LYS A 220 -24.13 -9.68 22.37
C LYS A 220 -23.16 -10.81 22.70
N THR A 221 -22.31 -11.20 21.76
CA THR A 221 -21.42 -12.37 21.90
C THR A 221 -19.97 -11.99 22.16
N GLY A 222 -19.59 -10.73 21.89
CA GLY A 222 -18.19 -10.28 21.93
C GLY A 222 -17.37 -10.71 20.72
N ALA A 223 -17.97 -11.35 19.71
CA ALA A 223 -17.34 -11.65 18.44
C ALA A 223 -17.09 -10.36 17.65
N THR A 224 -16.07 -10.37 16.76
CA THR A 224 -15.94 -9.28 15.80
C THR A 224 -17.04 -9.36 14.76
N ILE A 225 -17.37 -8.24 14.13
CA ILE A 225 -18.35 -8.26 13.03
C ILE A 225 -17.84 -9.08 11.84
N ALA A 226 -16.54 -9.09 11.59
CA ALA A 226 -15.92 -9.90 10.54
C ALA A 226 -16.11 -11.40 10.81
N ASP A 227 -15.79 -11.86 12.03
CA ASP A 227 -16.02 -13.25 12.43
C ASP A 227 -17.50 -13.62 12.34
N THR A 228 -18.39 -12.72 12.77
CA THR A 228 -19.83 -12.96 12.72
C THR A 228 -20.35 -13.11 11.28
N ILE A 229 -19.84 -12.33 10.33
CA ILE A 229 -20.18 -12.45 8.91
C ILE A 229 -19.70 -13.79 8.34
N ILE A 230 -18.48 -14.19 8.64
CA ILE A 230 -17.94 -15.49 8.18
C ILE A 230 -18.76 -16.65 8.77
N LEU A 231 -19.05 -16.60 10.08
CA LEU A 231 -19.89 -17.60 10.72
C LEU A 231 -21.32 -17.63 10.17
N ALA A 232 -21.83 -16.48 9.71
CA ALA A 232 -23.11 -16.41 9.03
C ALA A 232 -23.10 -17.18 7.69
N GLY A 233 -22.03 -17.04 6.91
CA GLY A 233 -21.81 -17.85 5.71
C GLY A 233 -21.79 -19.35 6.01
N ASN A 234 -21.05 -19.75 7.05
CA ASN A 234 -20.99 -21.16 7.49
C ASN A 234 -22.36 -21.70 7.88
N VAL A 235 -23.12 -20.93 8.67
CA VAL A 235 -24.51 -21.30 9.04
C VAL A 235 -25.41 -21.42 7.82
N GLY A 236 -25.27 -20.50 6.85
CA GLY A 236 -26.00 -20.57 5.59
C GLY A 236 -25.68 -21.85 4.80
N LEU A 237 -24.40 -22.20 4.69
CA LEU A 237 -23.96 -23.44 4.04
C LEU A 237 -24.47 -24.68 4.79
N GLU A 238 -24.37 -24.71 6.11
CA GLU A 238 -24.87 -25.83 6.94
C GLU A 238 -26.38 -26.02 6.76
N LYS A 239 -27.16 -24.93 6.70
CA LYS A 239 -28.61 -24.98 6.39
C LYS A 239 -28.87 -25.57 5.00
N ALA A 240 -28.10 -25.14 4.00
CA ALA A 240 -28.24 -25.64 2.62
C ALA A 240 -27.89 -27.13 2.51
N ILE A 241 -26.78 -27.56 3.09
CA ILE A 241 -26.34 -28.95 3.15
C ILE A 241 -27.40 -29.83 3.79
N LYS A 242 -27.92 -29.42 4.96
CA LYS A 242 -28.98 -30.16 5.66
C LYS A 242 -30.24 -30.26 4.79
N LYS A 243 -30.65 -29.19 4.13
CA LYS A 243 -31.81 -29.19 3.23
C LYS A 243 -31.61 -30.12 2.03
N ALA A 244 -30.40 -30.27 1.54
CA ALA A 244 -30.04 -31.19 0.45
C ALA A 244 -29.87 -32.68 0.92
N GLY A 245 -30.05 -32.99 2.21
CA GLY A 245 -29.86 -34.31 2.73
C GLY A 245 -28.39 -34.80 2.78
N SER A 246 -27.44 -33.93 2.58
CA SER A 246 -26.01 -34.25 2.59
C SER A 246 -25.44 -34.34 4.02
N LYS A 247 -24.41 -35.17 4.19
CA LYS A 247 -23.67 -35.32 5.46
C LYS A 247 -22.33 -34.60 5.49
N VAL A 248 -22.03 -33.78 4.47
CA VAL A 248 -20.79 -33.00 4.40
C VAL A 248 -20.73 -32.00 5.56
N LYS A 249 -19.56 -31.86 6.16
CA LYS A 249 -19.31 -30.87 7.22
C LYS A 249 -18.63 -29.63 6.60
N VAL A 250 -19.07 -28.46 7.03
CA VAL A 250 -18.42 -27.19 6.63
C VAL A 250 -17.09 -27.08 7.38
N ASP A 251 -15.98 -26.92 6.64
CA ASP A 251 -14.68 -26.66 7.24
C ASP A 251 -14.60 -25.22 7.77
N ARG A 252 -13.99 -25.06 8.94
CA ARG A 252 -13.79 -23.75 9.59
C ARG A 252 -12.50 -23.06 9.16
N LYS A 253 -11.66 -23.74 8.37
CA LYS A 253 -10.33 -23.25 7.99
C LYS A 253 -10.26 -22.57 6.62
N SER A 254 -11.36 -22.48 5.91
CA SER A 254 -11.42 -21.80 4.61
C SER A 254 -11.64 -20.30 4.75
#